data_735a5712c14b7aa34e74ccebf3f38fca
#
_entry.id   735a5712c14b7aa34e74ccebf3f38fca
#
_cell.length_a   1.000
_cell.length_b   1.000
_cell.length_c   1.000
_cell.angle_alpha   90.00
_cell.angle_beta   90.00
_cell.angle_gamma   90.00
#
_symmetry.space_group_name_H-M   'P 1'
#
loop_
_entity.id
_entity.type
_entity.pdbx_description
1 polymer ?
#
loop_
_entity_poly.entity_id
_entity_poly.type
_entity_poly.pdbx_seq_one_letter_code
_entity_poly.pdbx_strand_id
1 'polypeptide(L)'
;EKGRENLLLQSNQFDTTWGLEATTLTSGQTGYDGSSDAWKVIPITDNSTHYVYKTTPYQTGVSTFSVYAKYSGYHAQLRVFNIGGGKAYANFDLQNGTKGTSGGTDIIDSTITSVGNGWYRITLSLNYTIAPYSSGVIPIESPTDGEIPSYAGDGTSGVLIQDFQHEVGLVATGYIETTTAAVQKGILENLPRIDYSGGASCPSLLLEPQRTNLF
;
A
#
# COMPACT_ATOMS: atom_id res chain seq x y z
N GLU A 1 4.03 -22.07 3.26
CA GLU A 1 3.91 -20.60 3.13
C GLU A 1 3.01 -20.08 4.24
N LYS A 2 3.47 -19.06 4.95
CA LYS A 2 2.57 -18.34 5.88
C LYS A 2 1.40 -17.74 5.09
N GLY A 3 0.21 -17.73 5.68
CA GLY A 3 -0.91 -16.97 5.17
C GLY A 3 -0.52 -15.49 5.00
N ARG A 4 -1.08 -14.84 4.00
CA ARG A 4 -0.87 -13.42 3.71
C ARG A 4 -2.09 -12.64 4.15
N GLU A 5 -1.89 -11.43 4.65
CA GLU A 5 -2.96 -10.59 5.18
C GLU A 5 -2.70 -9.14 4.80
N ASN A 6 -3.73 -8.47 4.31
CA ASN A 6 -3.73 -7.02 4.25
C ASN A 6 -4.21 -6.47 5.59
N LEU A 7 -3.33 -5.80 6.29
CA LEU A 7 -3.59 -5.24 7.61
C LEU A 7 -4.39 -3.92 7.57
N LEU A 8 -4.49 -3.26 6.42
CA LEU A 8 -5.31 -2.06 6.26
C LEU A 8 -6.75 -2.43 5.96
N LEU A 9 -7.69 -1.85 6.68
CA LEU A 9 -9.11 -1.99 6.40
C LEU A 9 -9.57 -0.93 5.39
N GLN A 10 -10.63 -1.21 4.65
CA GLN A 10 -11.16 -0.32 3.60
C GLN A 10 -10.09 0.00 2.55
N SER A 11 -9.38 -1.03 2.11
CA SER A 11 -8.11 -0.90 1.37
C SER A 11 -8.23 -0.27 -0.01
N ASN A 12 -9.44 -0.23 -0.60
CA ASN A 12 -9.76 0.52 -1.82
C ASN A 12 -10.98 1.44 -1.67
N GLN A 13 -11.39 1.75 -0.43
CA GLN A 13 -12.54 2.64 -0.14
C GLN A 13 -12.04 3.90 0.56
N PHE A 14 -11.35 4.77 -0.20
CA PHE A 14 -10.64 5.92 0.34
C PHE A 14 -11.56 7.04 0.87
N ASP A 15 -12.86 7.00 0.58
CA ASP A 15 -13.89 7.89 1.15
C ASP A 15 -14.46 7.39 2.48
N THR A 16 -14.08 6.15 2.88
CA THR A 16 -14.60 5.50 4.09
C THR A 16 -13.48 5.32 5.11
N THR A 17 -13.53 6.03 6.23
CA THR A 17 -12.58 5.94 7.34
C THR A 17 -11.11 6.29 7.03
N TRP A 18 -10.81 6.80 5.84
CA TRP A 18 -9.53 7.42 5.52
C TRP A 18 -9.58 8.92 5.89
N GLY A 19 -8.45 9.44 6.37
CA GLY A 19 -8.29 10.86 6.62
C GLY A 19 -7.82 11.59 5.35
N LEU A 20 -8.27 12.82 5.19
CA LEU A 20 -7.87 13.71 4.11
C LEU A 20 -7.26 14.97 4.71
N GLU A 21 -6.13 15.39 4.20
CA GLU A 21 -5.51 16.67 4.53
C GLU A 21 -5.41 17.51 3.25
N ALA A 22 -6.10 18.62 3.21
CA ALA A 22 -6.10 19.57 2.11
C ALA A 22 -6.23 18.91 0.72
N THR A 23 -6.98 17.83 0.62
CA THR A 23 -7.25 17.07 -0.62
C THR A 23 -8.73 16.78 -0.78
N THR A 24 -9.13 16.57 -2.03
CA THR A 24 -10.43 16.00 -2.39
C THR A 24 -10.24 14.68 -3.13
N LEU A 25 -11.27 13.83 -3.11
CA LEU A 25 -11.28 12.55 -3.79
C LEU A 25 -12.33 12.50 -4.88
N THR A 26 -12.01 11.88 -6.01
CA THR A 26 -12.96 11.54 -7.06
C THR A 26 -12.89 10.04 -7.34
N SER A 27 -13.97 9.33 -7.09
CA SER A 27 -14.12 7.90 -7.38
C SER A 27 -14.41 7.63 -8.87
N GLY A 28 -14.51 6.36 -9.23
CA GLY A 28 -14.95 5.95 -10.56
C GLY A 28 -13.90 6.13 -11.66
N GLN A 29 -12.63 6.24 -11.29
CA GLN A 29 -11.54 6.33 -12.27
C GLN A 29 -11.20 4.93 -12.81
N THR A 30 -10.71 4.88 -14.06
CA THR A 30 -10.27 3.61 -14.65
C THR A 30 -9.02 3.09 -13.94
N GLY A 31 -9.10 1.90 -13.37
CA GLY A 31 -8.05 1.23 -12.63
C GLY A 31 -6.98 0.56 -13.50
N TYR A 32 -5.95 0.03 -12.82
CA TYR A 32 -4.85 -0.70 -13.49
C TYR A 32 -5.34 -2.02 -14.11
N ASP A 33 -6.39 -2.59 -13.56
CA ASP A 33 -7.04 -3.85 -13.97
C ASP A 33 -8.22 -3.63 -14.95
N GLY A 34 -8.51 -2.37 -15.30
CA GLY A 34 -9.61 -1.98 -16.17
C GLY A 34 -10.97 -1.82 -15.45
N SER A 35 -11.02 -2.00 -14.13
CA SER A 35 -12.18 -1.66 -13.31
C SER A 35 -12.47 -0.16 -13.31
N SER A 36 -13.58 0.26 -12.70
CA SER A 36 -13.93 1.67 -12.50
C SER A 36 -13.93 2.04 -11.02
N ASP A 37 -12.99 1.50 -10.25
CA ASP A 37 -12.91 1.65 -8.80
C ASP A 37 -11.61 2.33 -8.31
N ALA A 38 -10.81 2.85 -9.22
CA ALA A 38 -9.70 3.71 -8.86
C ALA A 38 -10.19 5.10 -8.42
N TRP A 39 -9.34 5.79 -7.67
CA TRP A 39 -9.61 7.08 -7.07
C TRP A 39 -8.59 8.12 -7.52
N LYS A 40 -9.02 9.36 -7.69
CA LYS A 40 -8.14 10.48 -7.91
C LYS A 40 -8.00 11.30 -6.63
N VAL A 41 -6.78 11.46 -6.13
CA VAL A 41 -6.42 12.32 -5.01
C VAL A 41 -6.01 13.66 -5.56
N ILE A 42 -6.76 14.70 -5.25
CA ILE A 42 -6.63 16.04 -5.86
C ILE A 42 -6.22 17.03 -4.75
N PRO A 43 -5.02 17.65 -4.81
CA PRO A 43 -4.65 18.76 -3.95
C PRO A 43 -5.59 19.96 -4.14
N ILE A 44 -6.04 20.57 -3.03
CA ILE A 44 -6.79 21.82 -3.09
C ILE A 44 -5.87 23.02 -3.42
N THR A 45 -6.47 24.18 -3.69
CA THR A 45 -5.74 25.38 -4.13
C THR A 45 -5.03 26.13 -2.99
N ASP A 46 -5.24 25.74 -1.74
CA ASP A 46 -4.56 26.36 -0.60
C ASP A 46 -3.10 25.89 -0.52
N ASN A 47 -2.20 26.79 -0.12
CA ASN A 47 -0.81 26.42 0.14
C ASN A 47 -0.73 25.61 1.45
N SER A 48 -0.71 24.30 1.31
CA SER A 48 -0.75 23.35 2.43
C SER A 48 0.01 22.08 2.07
N THR A 49 0.05 21.15 3.01
CA THR A 49 0.41 19.75 2.75
C THR A 49 -0.83 19.00 2.29
N HIS A 50 -0.69 18.12 1.32
CA HIS A 50 -1.82 17.42 0.69
C HIS A 50 -1.64 15.91 0.78
N TYR A 51 -2.54 15.19 1.45
CA TYR A 51 -2.44 13.74 1.52
C TYR A 51 -3.74 13.03 1.88
N VAL A 52 -3.83 11.77 1.47
CA VAL A 52 -4.81 10.80 1.94
C VAL A 52 -4.08 9.79 2.83
N TYR A 53 -4.64 9.46 3.99
CA TYR A 53 -3.97 8.59 4.97
C TYR A 53 -4.92 7.68 5.72
N LYS A 54 -4.38 6.59 6.22
CA LYS A 54 -5.08 5.62 7.07
C LYS A 54 -4.26 5.34 8.31
N THR A 55 -4.93 5.29 9.46
CA THR A 55 -4.33 4.72 10.68
C THR A 55 -4.00 3.25 10.43
N THR A 56 -2.75 2.87 10.72
CA THR A 56 -2.28 1.49 10.56
C THR A 56 -2.43 0.73 11.87
N PRO A 57 -2.67 -0.59 11.82
CA PRO A 57 -2.59 -1.43 13.00
C PRO A 57 -1.21 -1.36 13.67
N TYR A 58 -1.18 -1.54 14.98
CA TYR A 58 0.06 -1.58 15.75
C TYR A 58 0.85 -2.84 15.39
N GLN A 59 1.95 -2.67 14.63
CA GLN A 59 2.78 -3.76 14.14
C GLN A 59 4.24 -3.33 14.15
N THR A 60 5.11 -4.10 14.81
CA THR A 60 6.56 -3.91 14.75
C THR A 60 7.21 -4.97 13.85
N GLY A 61 8.46 -4.75 13.46
CA GLY A 61 9.21 -5.63 12.59
C GLY A 61 9.10 -5.25 11.12
N VAL A 62 9.42 -6.19 10.27
CA VAL A 62 9.47 -5.97 8.82
C VAL A 62 8.06 -5.94 8.23
N SER A 63 7.76 -4.87 7.52
CA SER A 63 6.48 -4.67 6.83
C SER A 63 6.68 -3.98 5.49
N THR A 64 5.76 -4.24 4.55
CA THR A 64 5.74 -3.61 3.23
C THR A 64 4.38 -2.95 3.00
N PHE A 65 4.42 -1.67 2.63
CA PHE A 65 3.28 -0.91 2.13
C PHE A 65 3.32 -0.89 0.61
N SER A 66 2.19 -1.04 -0.04
CA SER A 66 2.08 -0.96 -1.49
C SER A 66 0.75 -0.34 -1.92
N VAL A 67 0.76 0.32 -3.05
CA VAL A 67 -0.42 0.89 -3.70
C VAL A 67 -0.19 0.93 -5.21
N TYR A 68 -1.24 0.83 -6.00
CA TYR A 68 -1.16 1.14 -7.41
C TYR A 68 -1.37 2.62 -7.60
N ALA A 69 -0.51 3.25 -8.40
CA ALA A 69 -0.55 4.69 -8.64
C ALA A 69 -0.29 5.02 -10.11
N LYS A 70 -0.92 6.11 -10.59
CA LYS A 70 -0.73 6.63 -11.94
C LYS A 70 -0.68 8.14 -11.92
N TYR A 71 0.19 8.71 -12.75
CA TYR A 71 0.29 10.15 -12.96
C TYR A 71 -0.99 10.73 -13.56
N SER A 72 -1.48 11.80 -12.96
CA SER A 72 -2.61 12.61 -13.44
C SER A 72 -2.42 14.10 -13.11
N GLY A 73 -1.16 14.55 -13.28
CA GLY A 73 -0.72 15.92 -12.97
C GLY A 73 0.28 16.01 -11.83
N TYR A 74 0.28 15.04 -10.92
CA TYR A 74 1.21 14.94 -9.80
C TYR A 74 1.89 13.56 -9.74
N HIS A 75 3.09 13.52 -9.17
CA HIS A 75 3.80 12.31 -8.77
C HIS A 75 3.33 11.85 -7.39
N ALA A 76 3.78 10.69 -6.93
CA ALA A 76 3.38 10.15 -5.63
C ALA A 76 4.54 10.05 -4.65
N GLN A 77 4.28 10.42 -3.41
CA GLN A 77 5.08 10.02 -2.26
C GLN A 77 4.30 8.99 -1.45
N LEU A 78 4.88 7.83 -1.21
CA LEU A 78 4.36 6.87 -0.24
C LEU A 78 5.03 7.13 1.09
N ARG A 79 4.23 7.32 2.14
CA ARG A 79 4.72 7.74 3.44
C ARG A 79 4.15 6.91 4.58
N VAL A 80 4.98 6.72 5.59
CA VAL A 80 4.60 6.04 6.83
C VAL A 80 5.11 6.83 8.03
N PHE A 81 4.23 7.01 9.02
CA PHE A 81 4.55 7.66 10.30
C PHE A 81 4.59 6.63 11.41
N ASN A 82 5.48 6.75 12.37
CA ASN A 82 5.45 5.99 13.61
C ASN A 82 5.07 6.86 14.83
N ILE A 83 4.67 6.21 15.92
CA ILE A 83 4.23 6.87 17.16
C ILE A 83 5.38 7.69 17.81
N GLY A 84 6.64 7.30 17.61
CA GLY A 84 7.81 7.99 18.12
C GLY A 84 8.23 9.24 17.33
N GLY A 85 7.43 9.65 16.34
CA GLY A 85 7.73 10.80 15.46
C GLY A 85 8.73 10.46 14.35
N GLY A 86 9.16 9.21 14.23
CA GLY A 86 9.93 8.72 13.09
C GLY A 86 9.05 8.72 11.84
N LYS A 87 9.68 8.98 10.72
CA LYS A 87 9.03 9.17 9.44
C LYS A 87 9.81 8.41 8.40
N ALA A 88 9.11 7.79 7.47
CA ALA A 88 9.71 7.16 6.31
C ALA A 88 8.91 7.51 5.07
N TYR A 89 9.58 7.91 4.01
CA TYR A 89 8.93 8.22 2.74
C TYR A 89 9.77 7.80 1.55
N ALA A 90 9.12 7.55 0.45
CA ALA A 90 9.75 7.38 -0.85
C ALA A 90 8.91 8.07 -1.93
N ASN A 91 9.56 8.82 -2.79
CA ASN A 91 8.97 9.49 -3.93
C ASN A 91 9.06 8.61 -5.17
N PHE A 92 8.07 8.73 -6.04
CA PHE A 92 7.98 7.95 -7.28
C PHE A 92 7.61 8.86 -8.45
N ASP A 93 8.47 8.87 -9.47
CA ASP A 93 8.19 9.51 -10.74
C ASP A 93 7.23 8.63 -11.55
N LEU A 94 5.96 8.98 -11.50
CA LEU A 94 4.90 8.24 -12.19
C LEU A 94 4.81 8.53 -13.70
N GLN A 95 5.59 9.48 -14.22
CA GLN A 95 5.70 9.73 -15.67
C GLN A 95 6.75 8.82 -16.29
N ASN A 96 7.90 8.68 -15.63
CA ASN A 96 9.04 7.94 -16.16
C ASN A 96 9.19 6.53 -15.56
N GLY A 97 8.41 6.19 -14.53
CA GLY A 97 8.48 4.89 -13.85
C GLY A 97 9.78 4.70 -13.06
N THR A 98 10.29 5.75 -12.44
CA THR A 98 11.55 5.71 -11.68
C THR A 98 11.36 6.13 -10.23
N LYS A 99 12.28 5.69 -9.36
CA LYS A 99 12.31 6.14 -7.97
C LYS A 99 12.84 7.57 -7.91
N GLY A 100 12.27 8.36 -7.01
CA GLY A 100 12.76 9.68 -6.64
C GLY A 100 13.52 9.67 -5.31
N THR A 101 13.49 10.80 -4.60
CA THR A 101 14.09 10.93 -3.27
C THR A 101 13.37 10.04 -2.25
N SER A 102 14.13 9.47 -1.34
CA SER A 102 13.60 8.79 -0.15
C SER A 102 14.32 9.27 1.10
N GLY A 103 13.66 9.21 2.24
CA GLY A 103 14.25 9.65 3.50
C GLY A 103 13.47 9.18 4.71
N GLY A 104 14.09 9.33 5.87
CA GLY A 104 13.54 8.92 7.15
C GLY A 104 14.25 7.72 7.75
N THR A 105 13.61 7.07 8.72
CA THR A 105 14.17 5.96 9.49
C THR A 105 13.56 4.63 9.06
N ASP A 106 14.28 3.55 9.36
CA ASP A 106 13.79 2.18 9.25
C ASP A 106 13.51 1.68 7.81
N ILE A 107 13.87 2.45 6.77
CA ILE A 107 13.67 2.06 5.37
C ILE A 107 14.62 0.92 5.01
N ILE A 108 14.06 -0.17 4.47
CA ILE A 108 14.82 -1.26 3.88
C ILE A 108 14.94 -1.05 2.38
N ASP A 109 13.81 -0.81 1.69
CA ASP A 109 13.78 -0.62 0.24
C ASP A 109 12.49 0.08 -0.21
N SER A 110 12.51 0.60 -1.42
CA SER A 110 11.34 1.08 -2.14
C SER A 110 11.39 0.60 -3.59
N THR A 111 10.26 0.27 -4.19
CA THR A 111 10.21 -0.18 -5.59
C THR A 111 9.11 0.51 -6.36
N ILE A 112 9.30 0.64 -7.68
CA ILE A 112 8.28 1.04 -8.63
C ILE A 112 8.30 0.04 -9.79
N THR A 113 7.16 -0.59 -10.07
CA THR A 113 7.02 -1.63 -11.08
C THR A 113 5.86 -1.32 -11.99
N SER A 114 6.10 -1.23 -13.29
CA SER A 114 5.04 -0.98 -14.27
C SER A 114 4.06 -2.17 -14.33
N VAL A 115 2.78 -1.86 -14.34
CA VAL A 115 1.69 -2.83 -14.55
C VAL A 115 0.90 -2.55 -15.83
N GLY A 116 1.41 -1.64 -16.67
CA GLY A 116 0.80 -1.27 -17.94
C GLY A 116 -0.06 -0.01 -17.87
N ASN A 117 -0.38 0.56 -19.02
CA ASN A 117 -1.29 1.70 -19.18
C ASN A 117 -0.92 2.96 -18.36
N GLY A 118 0.36 3.15 -18.03
CA GLY A 118 0.86 4.24 -17.19
C GLY A 118 0.61 4.04 -15.69
N TRP A 119 0.15 2.86 -15.27
CA TRP A 119 0.03 2.46 -13.89
C TRP A 119 1.29 1.78 -13.38
N TYR A 120 1.61 2.05 -12.14
CA TYR A 120 2.74 1.44 -11.42
C TYR A 120 2.27 0.91 -10.06
N ARG A 121 2.81 -0.24 -9.68
CA ARG A 121 2.78 -0.63 -8.26
C ARG A 121 3.99 -0.03 -7.58
N ILE A 122 3.77 0.81 -6.59
CA ILE A 122 4.81 1.43 -5.77
C ILE A 122 4.83 0.77 -4.39
N THR A 123 6.02 0.57 -3.83
CA THR A 123 6.19 -0.08 -2.52
C THR A 123 7.18 0.67 -1.64
N LEU A 124 6.99 0.55 -0.32
CA LEU A 124 7.93 1.00 0.70
C LEU A 124 8.01 -0.08 1.78
N SER A 125 9.19 -0.69 1.92
CA SER A 125 9.47 -1.73 2.91
C SER A 125 10.29 -1.16 4.06
N LEU A 126 9.90 -1.47 5.28
CA LEU A 126 10.42 -0.89 6.52
C LEU A 126 10.67 -1.98 7.57
N ASN A 127 11.62 -1.75 8.48
CA ASN A 127 11.80 -2.57 9.68
C ASN A 127 11.53 -1.73 10.91
N TYR A 128 10.28 -1.73 11.34
CA TYR A 128 9.87 -0.88 12.47
C TYR A 128 10.37 -1.39 13.80
N THR A 129 11.11 -0.56 14.51
CA THR A 129 11.38 -0.72 15.94
C THR A 129 10.26 -0.13 16.79
N ILE A 130 9.57 0.88 16.27
CA ILE A 130 8.39 1.52 16.88
C ILE A 130 7.24 1.41 15.87
N ALA A 131 6.08 0.92 16.32
CA ALA A 131 4.94 0.67 15.45
C ALA A 131 4.51 1.90 14.64
N PRO A 132 4.08 1.71 13.37
CA PRO A 132 3.53 2.77 12.57
C PRO A 132 2.23 3.29 13.18
N TYR A 133 1.98 4.59 12.99
CA TYR A 133 0.74 5.24 13.38
C TYR A 133 -0.21 5.38 12.19
N SER A 134 0.32 5.77 11.05
CA SER A 134 -0.45 5.92 9.81
C SER A 134 0.43 5.76 8.59
N SER A 135 -0.21 5.42 7.48
CA SER A 135 0.39 5.40 6.15
C SER A 135 -0.48 6.15 5.16
N GLY A 136 0.11 6.67 4.10
CA GLY A 136 -0.67 7.43 3.13
C GLY A 136 0.05 7.72 1.83
N VAL A 137 -0.69 8.29 0.90
CA VAL A 137 -0.20 8.79 -0.39
C VAL A 137 -0.30 10.30 -0.41
N ILE A 138 0.80 10.93 -0.76
CA ILE A 138 0.96 12.38 -0.89
C ILE A 138 1.17 12.68 -2.37
N PRO A 139 0.27 13.41 -3.04
CA PRO A 139 0.58 14.03 -4.32
C PRO A 139 1.74 15.01 -4.16
N ILE A 140 2.74 14.92 -5.02
CA ILE A 140 3.93 15.79 -5.01
C ILE A 140 4.19 16.36 -6.41
N GLU A 141 4.73 17.58 -6.47
CA GLU A 141 5.03 18.26 -7.74
C GLU A 141 6.28 17.68 -8.41
N SER A 142 7.26 17.27 -7.59
CA SER A 142 8.53 16.73 -8.08
C SER A 142 8.93 15.43 -7.38
N PRO A 143 9.49 14.46 -8.10
CA PRO A 143 10.08 13.26 -7.49
C PRO A 143 11.28 13.55 -6.57
N THR A 144 11.82 14.78 -6.61
CA THR A 144 12.94 15.23 -5.77
C THR A 144 12.47 16.01 -4.53
N ASP A 145 11.17 16.17 -4.34
CA ASP A 145 10.61 16.87 -3.17
C ASP A 145 11.05 16.19 -1.85
N GLY A 146 11.08 17.00 -0.80
CA GLY A 146 11.29 16.52 0.55
C GLY A 146 10.06 15.79 1.09
N GLU A 147 10.11 15.48 2.36
CA GLU A 147 8.98 14.87 3.07
C GLU A 147 7.80 15.84 3.16
N ILE A 148 6.64 15.44 2.70
CA ILE A 148 5.38 16.21 2.67
C ILE A 148 5.60 17.68 2.29
N PRO A 149 5.84 17.98 1.03
CA PRO A 149 6.00 19.37 0.60
C PRO A 149 4.70 20.14 0.79
N SER A 150 4.83 21.45 1.08
CA SER A 150 3.70 22.37 1.05
C SER A 150 3.71 23.15 -0.25
N TYR A 151 2.59 23.16 -0.95
CA TYR A 151 2.38 23.91 -2.20
C TYR A 151 0.90 24.24 -2.39
N ALA A 152 0.58 25.09 -3.36
CA ALA A 152 -0.79 25.35 -3.75
C ALA A 152 -1.16 24.42 -4.90
N GLY A 153 -2.13 23.54 -4.69
CA GLY A 153 -2.63 22.69 -5.76
C GLY A 153 -3.43 23.47 -6.81
N ASP A 154 -3.74 22.85 -7.94
CA ASP A 154 -4.59 23.45 -8.98
C ASP A 154 -6.09 23.10 -8.83
N GLY A 155 -6.43 22.26 -7.86
CA GLY A 155 -7.82 21.83 -7.59
C GLY A 155 -8.41 20.88 -8.65
N THR A 156 -7.61 20.43 -9.60
CA THR A 156 -8.07 19.58 -10.72
C THR A 156 -7.17 18.41 -11.03
N SER A 157 -5.85 18.63 -11.06
CA SER A 157 -4.84 17.58 -11.25
C SER A 157 -4.68 16.75 -9.98
N GLY A 158 -4.11 15.54 -10.09
CA GLY A 158 -3.95 14.68 -8.92
C GLY A 158 -3.09 13.45 -9.22
N VAL A 159 -3.17 12.50 -8.31
CA VAL A 159 -2.63 11.15 -8.48
C VAL A 159 -3.80 10.16 -8.50
N LEU A 160 -3.82 9.27 -9.48
CA LEU A 160 -4.74 8.13 -9.42
C LEU A 160 -4.15 7.06 -8.51
N ILE A 161 -4.98 6.52 -7.62
CA ILE A 161 -4.60 5.44 -6.71
C ILE A 161 -5.63 4.33 -6.70
N GLN A 162 -5.19 3.10 -6.40
CA GLN A 162 -6.04 1.93 -6.24
C GLN A 162 -5.33 0.89 -5.35
N ASP A 163 -6.09 0.14 -4.55
CA ASP A 163 -5.62 -1.06 -3.88
C ASP A 163 -4.42 -0.85 -2.94
N PHE A 164 -4.62 -0.09 -1.88
CA PHE A 164 -3.59 0.10 -0.85
C PHE A 164 -3.47 -1.15 0.04
N GLN A 165 -2.25 -1.59 0.30
CA GLN A 165 -1.98 -2.79 1.09
C GLN A 165 -0.83 -2.59 2.07
N HIS A 166 -0.98 -3.13 3.29
CA HIS A 166 0.05 -3.25 4.32
C HIS A 166 0.18 -4.71 4.71
N GLU A 167 1.36 -5.28 4.53
CA GLU A 167 1.66 -6.69 4.81
C GLU A 167 2.89 -6.81 5.71
N VAL A 168 2.91 -7.87 6.53
CA VAL A 168 4.13 -8.29 7.24
C VAL A 168 5.06 -8.98 6.25
N GLY A 169 6.33 -8.57 6.22
CA GLY A 169 7.37 -9.13 5.35
C GLY A 169 7.97 -8.11 4.39
N LEU A 170 8.96 -8.56 3.62
CA LEU A 170 9.78 -7.72 2.73
C LEU A 170 9.19 -7.48 1.35
N VAL A 171 8.15 -8.20 0.96
CA VAL A 171 7.65 -8.22 -0.41
C VAL A 171 6.15 -7.98 -0.43
N ALA A 172 5.72 -7.02 -1.25
CA ALA A 172 4.31 -6.84 -1.55
C ALA A 172 3.81 -7.99 -2.43
N THR A 173 2.80 -8.71 -1.94
CA THR A 173 2.19 -9.83 -2.66
C THR A 173 0.99 -9.37 -3.50
N GLY A 174 0.28 -10.29 -4.18
CA GLY A 174 -0.95 -9.94 -4.90
C GLY A 174 -1.95 -9.28 -3.94
N TYR A 175 -2.67 -8.28 -4.45
CA TYR A 175 -3.59 -7.49 -3.64
C TYR A 175 -4.66 -8.35 -2.94
N ILE A 176 -4.92 -8.02 -1.70
CA ILE A 176 -5.95 -8.63 -0.86
C ILE A 176 -6.91 -7.51 -0.45
N GLU A 177 -8.09 -7.51 -1.06
CA GLU A 177 -9.13 -6.56 -0.71
C GLU A 177 -9.58 -6.77 0.74
N THR A 178 -9.73 -5.65 1.45
CA THR A 178 -10.33 -5.61 2.79
C THR A 178 -11.42 -4.55 2.84
N THR A 179 -12.46 -4.84 3.60
CA THR A 179 -13.52 -3.88 3.91
C THR A 179 -13.52 -3.59 5.42
N THR A 180 -14.44 -4.14 6.17
CA THR A 180 -14.58 -3.93 7.63
C THR A 180 -13.78 -4.91 8.48
N ALA A 181 -13.18 -5.93 7.86
CA ALA A 181 -12.36 -6.94 8.53
C ALA A 181 -11.11 -7.25 7.72
N ALA A 182 -10.05 -7.66 8.42
CA ALA A 182 -8.85 -8.19 7.80
C ALA A 182 -9.16 -9.49 7.04
N VAL A 183 -8.52 -9.67 5.89
CA VAL A 183 -8.67 -10.85 5.04
C VAL A 183 -7.33 -11.53 4.89
N GLN A 184 -7.30 -12.82 5.20
CA GLN A 184 -6.13 -13.68 5.02
C GLN A 184 -6.28 -14.54 3.78
N LYS A 185 -5.23 -14.65 3.00
CA LYS A 185 -5.14 -15.53 1.81
C LYS A 185 -3.94 -16.45 1.91
N GLY A 186 -4.06 -17.65 1.36
CA GLY A 186 -3.01 -18.66 1.34
C GLY A 186 -3.22 -19.75 2.40
N ILE A 187 -2.17 -20.50 2.67
CA ILE A 187 -2.23 -21.59 3.66
C ILE A 187 -2.15 -20.97 5.05
N LEU A 188 -3.26 -21.04 5.76
CA LEU A 188 -3.32 -20.65 7.16
C LEU A 188 -2.70 -21.75 8.03
N GLU A 189 -1.92 -21.37 9.05
CA GLU A 189 -1.45 -22.32 10.07
C GLU A 189 -2.67 -22.92 10.78
N ASN A 190 -2.59 -24.22 11.07
CA ASN A 190 -3.63 -25.01 11.75
C ASN A 190 -4.95 -25.24 10.97
N LEU A 191 -5.01 -24.97 9.68
CA LEU A 191 -6.12 -25.43 8.86
C LEU A 191 -5.82 -26.78 8.21
N PRO A 192 -6.81 -27.70 8.16
CA PRO A 192 -6.66 -28.96 7.48
C PRO A 192 -6.32 -28.73 5.99
N ARG A 193 -5.29 -29.37 5.50
CA ARG A 193 -4.99 -29.43 4.07
C ARG A 193 -5.76 -30.55 3.42
N ILE A 194 -6.35 -30.26 2.27
CA ILE A 194 -7.07 -31.23 1.46
C ILE A 194 -6.17 -31.59 0.27
N ASP A 195 -5.86 -32.87 0.13
CA ASP A 195 -5.01 -33.39 -0.94
C ASP A 195 -5.85 -34.00 -2.05
N TYR A 196 -5.65 -33.52 -3.27
CA TYR A 196 -6.28 -34.02 -4.50
C TYR A 196 -5.27 -34.76 -5.40
N SER A 197 -4.03 -34.97 -4.96
CA SER A 197 -2.95 -35.52 -5.81
C SER A 197 -3.21 -36.95 -6.29
N GLY A 198 -4.11 -37.68 -5.65
CA GLY A 198 -4.48 -39.05 -6.03
C GLY A 198 -5.49 -39.15 -7.17
N GLY A 199 -5.95 -38.05 -7.78
CA GLY A 199 -6.98 -38.06 -8.83
C GLY A 199 -8.37 -38.54 -8.35
N ALA A 200 -8.58 -38.60 -7.04
CA ALA A 200 -9.84 -39.02 -6.45
C ALA A 200 -10.88 -37.89 -6.51
N SER A 201 -12.13 -38.25 -6.78
CA SER A 201 -13.28 -37.33 -6.73
C SER A 201 -13.60 -36.85 -5.29
N CYS A 202 -13.04 -37.49 -4.26
CA CYS A 202 -13.08 -37.12 -2.87
C CYS A 202 -11.67 -36.78 -2.39
N PRO A 203 -11.41 -35.57 -1.90
CA PRO A 203 -10.10 -35.22 -1.37
C PRO A 203 -9.85 -35.94 -0.05
N SER A 204 -8.61 -36.33 0.19
CA SER A 204 -8.15 -36.82 1.50
C SER A 204 -7.65 -35.68 2.36
N LEU A 205 -7.90 -35.78 3.67
CA LEU A 205 -7.33 -34.87 4.64
C LEU A 205 -5.84 -35.19 4.80
N LEU A 206 -4.97 -34.22 4.44
CA LEU A 206 -3.54 -34.34 4.63
C LEU A 206 -3.21 -33.98 6.08
N LEU A 207 -2.86 -34.95 6.90
CA LEU A 207 -2.32 -34.75 8.25
C LEU A 207 -0.79 -34.61 8.11
N GLU A 208 -0.30 -33.39 8.08
CA GLU A 208 1.14 -33.13 8.17
C GLU A 208 1.59 -33.18 9.65
N PRO A 209 2.66 -33.89 9.98
CA PRO A 209 3.23 -33.82 11.32
C PRO A 209 3.74 -32.40 11.56
N GLN A 210 3.54 -31.90 12.77
CA GLN A 210 4.03 -30.58 13.19
C GLN A 210 5.55 -30.53 12.95
N ARG A 211 6.00 -29.68 12.04
CA ARG A 211 7.43 -29.47 11.79
C ARG A 211 7.94 -28.44 12.78
N THR A 212 8.71 -28.88 13.74
CA THR A 212 9.48 -27.99 14.60
C THR A 212 10.79 -27.66 13.88
N ASN A 213 11.01 -26.37 13.56
CA ASN A 213 12.30 -25.90 13.08
C ASN A 213 13.24 -25.83 14.29
N LEU A 214 14.29 -26.63 14.31
CA LEU A 214 15.26 -26.76 15.42
C LEU A 214 16.50 -25.87 15.23
N PHE A 215 16.43 -24.78 14.40
CA PHE A 215 17.53 -23.85 14.21
C PHE A 215 17.12 -22.42 14.55
#